data_d62b37c0066ef4cbb0409b62cd375e1c
#
_entry.id   d62b37c0066ef4cbb0409b62cd375e1c
#
_cell.length_a   1.000
_cell.length_b   1.000
_cell.length_c   1.000
_cell.angle_alpha   90.00
_cell.angle_beta   90.00
_cell.angle_gamma   90.00
#
_symmetry.space_group_name_H-M   'P 1'
#
loop_
_entity.id
_entity.type
_entity.pdbx_description
1 polymer ?
#
loop_
_entity_poly.entity_id
_entity_poly.type
_entity_poly.pdbx_seq_one_letter_code
_entity_poly.pdbx_strand_id
1 'polypeptide(L)'
;LCNFDKEKVRGTIGFSIGIEPLLEETLKAAESVKMDSSGKISLFLMPQVFSTESLESIETTNKGLFAGYGEIAFYFVAQKGQNPDDQKYLDIYEVAGKNNLVVMMHPDARQENSVGNAARKNPNVKFLIHGPEMEDPIINMMNNHPNVYYSIDAILIRIPPSPGGLLYTSNNKEEFILTFTENFDVLLNRAVKDWKEKIEQHPDRFMWGTDRAHKWTYDEEVSVLLEEFGRAFIARLEPAVQKKFAYENAERLIGMGGEGE
;
A
#
# COMPACT_ATOMS: atom_id res chain seq x y z
N LEU A 1 -16.40 3.78 6.93
CA LEU A 1 -16.67 4.98 6.10
C LEU A 1 -16.99 6.22 6.95
N CYS A 2 -17.78 6.10 8.03
CA CYS A 2 -18.06 7.26 8.91
C CYS A 2 -16.80 7.97 9.42
N ASN A 3 -15.74 7.20 9.75
CA ASN A 3 -14.47 7.77 10.18
C ASN A 3 -13.77 8.52 9.03
N PHE A 4 -13.89 8.03 7.78
CA PHE A 4 -13.31 8.73 6.61
C PHE A 4 -13.90 10.14 6.46
N ASP A 5 -15.22 10.29 6.63
CA ASP A 5 -15.86 11.60 6.51
C ASP A 5 -15.45 12.53 7.66
N LYS A 6 -15.42 12.03 8.90
CA LYS A 6 -14.97 12.78 10.07
C LYS A 6 -13.53 13.26 9.92
N GLU A 7 -12.64 12.34 9.54
CA GLU A 7 -11.21 12.58 9.40
C GLU A 7 -10.81 13.14 8.04
N LYS A 8 -11.77 13.42 7.15
CA LYS A 8 -11.53 13.94 5.79
C LYS A 8 -10.57 13.08 4.98
N VAL A 9 -10.62 11.75 5.19
CA VAL A 9 -9.89 10.78 4.38
C VAL A 9 -10.62 10.62 3.06
N ARG A 10 -9.93 10.81 1.95
CA ARG A 10 -10.52 10.80 0.61
C ARG A 10 -10.81 9.39 0.11
N GLY A 11 -9.97 8.44 0.47
CA GLY A 11 -10.12 7.05 0.10
C GLY A 11 -9.03 6.16 0.67
N THR A 12 -9.13 4.88 0.38
CA THR A 12 -8.15 3.87 0.79
C THR A 12 -8.01 2.77 -0.25
N ILE A 13 -6.87 2.08 -0.24
CA ILE A 13 -6.72 0.80 -0.93
C ILE A 13 -7.14 -0.29 0.06
N GLY A 14 -8.03 -1.18 -0.39
CA GLY A 14 -8.46 -2.36 0.36
C GLY A 14 -8.11 -3.64 -0.38
N PHE A 15 -7.71 -4.68 0.34
CA PHE A 15 -7.33 -5.96 -0.26
C PHE A 15 -8.51 -6.93 -0.26
N SER A 16 -8.81 -7.51 -1.43
CA SER A 16 -9.75 -8.60 -1.60
C SER A 16 -8.99 -9.92 -1.59
N ILE A 17 -9.16 -10.67 -0.49
CA ILE A 17 -8.56 -11.98 -0.32
C ILE A 17 -9.55 -13.02 -0.82
N GLY A 18 -9.19 -13.72 -1.89
CA GLY A 18 -9.97 -14.82 -2.46
C GLY A 18 -9.14 -16.06 -2.69
N ILE A 19 -9.80 -17.16 -2.89
CA ILE A 19 -9.20 -18.43 -3.36
C ILE A 19 -10.05 -18.93 -4.53
N GLU A 20 -9.45 -19.62 -5.51
CA GLU A 20 -10.17 -20.08 -6.71
C GLU A 20 -11.52 -20.78 -6.42
N PRO A 21 -11.64 -21.70 -5.43
CA PRO A 21 -12.92 -22.33 -5.12
C PRO A 21 -14.03 -21.37 -4.65
N LEU A 22 -13.67 -20.14 -4.19
CA LEU A 22 -14.59 -19.13 -3.69
C LEU A 22 -14.55 -17.85 -4.53
N LEU A 23 -14.17 -17.97 -5.80
CA LEU A 23 -14.01 -16.81 -6.68
C LEU A 23 -15.31 -16.02 -6.83
N GLU A 24 -16.44 -16.69 -7.03
CA GLU A 24 -17.75 -16.04 -7.22
C GLU A 24 -18.16 -15.22 -5.98
N GLU A 25 -17.98 -15.79 -4.78
CA GLU A 25 -18.24 -15.09 -3.51
C GLU A 25 -17.30 -13.90 -3.32
N THR A 26 -16.03 -14.06 -3.69
CA THR A 26 -15.03 -12.99 -3.62
C THR A 26 -15.41 -11.82 -4.54
N LEU A 27 -15.85 -12.12 -5.76
CA LEU A 27 -16.27 -11.08 -6.73
C LEU A 27 -17.53 -10.36 -6.26
N LYS A 28 -18.55 -11.09 -5.77
CA LYS A 28 -19.78 -10.51 -5.20
C LYS A 28 -19.48 -9.61 -4.00
N ALA A 29 -18.59 -10.04 -3.11
CA ALA A 29 -18.16 -9.23 -1.97
C ALA A 29 -17.44 -7.95 -2.42
N ALA A 30 -16.56 -8.05 -3.41
CA ALA A 30 -15.84 -6.91 -3.99
C ALA A 30 -16.82 -5.90 -4.64
N GLU A 31 -17.80 -6.37 -5.40
CA GLU A 31 -18.85 -5.53 -5.99
C GLU A 31 -19.65 -4.79 -4.90
N SER A 32 -20.07 -5.49 -3.84
CA SER A 32 -20.77 -4.88 -2.71
C SER A 32 -19.93 -3.79 -2.05
N VAL A 33 -18.67 -4.07 -1.74
CA VAL A 33 -17.77 -3.07 -1.14
C VAL A 33 -17.61 -1.85 -2.04
N LYS A 34 -17.44 -2.05 -3.35
CA LYS A 34 -17.30 -0.95 -4.30
C LYS A 34 -18.55 -0.07 -4.34
N MET A 35 -19.76 -0.67 -4.37
CA MET A 35 -21.03 0.06 -4.34
C MET A 35 -21.22 0.79 -3.01
N ASP A 36 -21.07 0.08 -1.88
CA ASP A 36 -21.34 0.61 -0.55
C ASP A 36 -20.35 1.70 -0.13
N SER A 37 -19.12 1.66 -0.66
CA SER A 37 -18.11 2.66 -0.37
C SER A 37 -18.24 3.95 -1.18
N SER A 38 -19.13 4.00 -2.16
CA SER A 38 -19.27 5.13 -3.08
C SER A 38 -17.92 5.52 -3.72
N GLY A 39 -17.10 4.52 -4.05
CA GLY A 39 -15.78 4.70 -4.67
C GLY A 39 -14.65 5.12 -3.73
N LYS A 40 -14.89 5.22 -2.41
CA LYS A 40 -13.83 5.55 -1.43
C LYS A 40 -12.87 4.40 -1.16
N ILE A 41 -13.23 3.17 -1.51
CA ILE A 41 -12.35 2.00 -1.39
C ILE A 41 -11.98 1.52 -2.79
N SER A 42 -10.69 1.62 -3.11
CA SER A 42 -10.11 1.04 -4.32
C SER A 42 -9.63 -0.37 -4.00
N LEU A 43 -10.25 -1.37 -4.61
CA LEU A 43 -9.95 -2.76 -4.31
C LEU A 43 -8.75 -3.26 -5.11
N PHE A 44 -7.88 -4.01 -4.42
CA PHE A 44 -6.80 -4.78 -5.01
C PHE A 44 -7.07 -6.27 -4.77
N LEU A 45 -6.96 -7.07 -5.83
CA LEU A 45 -7.09 -8.53 -5.73
C LEU A 45 -5.74 -9.15 -5.38
N MET A 46 -5.71 -10.11 -4.45
CA MET A 46 -4.51 -10.91 -4.18
C MET A 46 -4.32 -11.95 -5.31
N PRO A 47 -3.39 -11.74 -6.26
CA PRO A 47 -3.37 -12.50 -7.52
C PRO A 47 -2.65 -13.85 -7.40
N GLN A 48 -1.77 -14.03 -6.42
CA GLN A 48 -0.85 -15.17 -6.33
C GLN A 48 -1.52 -16.52 -6.09
N VAL A 49 -2.81 -16.53 -5.79
CA VAL A 49 -3.63 -17.72 -5.57
C VAL A 49 -4.41 -18.17 -6.81
N PHE A 50 -4.36 -17.38 -7.90
CA PHE A 50 -5.06 -17.63 -9.15
C PHE A 50 -4.09 -18.03 -10.28
N SER A 51 -4.60 -18.76 -11.26
CA SER A 51 -3.88 -18.95 -12.52
C SER A 51 -3.92 -17.67 -13.38
N THR A 52 -3.02 -17.56 -14.34
CA THR A 52 -2.99 -16.41 -15.28
C THR A 52 -4.29 -16.34 -16.09
N GLU A 53 -4.82 -17.49 -16.52
CA GLU A 53 -6.07 -17.59 -17.27
C GLU A 53 -7.26 -17.13 -16.42
N SER A 54 -7.28 -17.48 -15.13
CA SER A 54 -8.31 -17.01 -14.18
C SER A 54 -8.24 -15.49 -14.02
N LEU A 55 -7.05 -14.92 -13.88
CA LEU A 55 -6.87 -13.47 -13.79
C LEU A 55 -7.33 -12.75 -15.07
N GLU A 56 -6.97 -13.23 -16.26
CA GLU A 56 -7.43 -12.68 -17.54
C GLU A 56 -8.97 -12.75 -17.67
N SER A 57 -9.58 -13.85 -17.21
CA SER A 57 -11.03 -14.00 -17.17
C SER A 57 -11.70 -13.01 -16.23
N ILE A 58 -11.15 -12.83 -15.01
CA ILE A 58 -11.64 -11.86 -14.02
C ILE A 58 -11.63 -10.44 -14.61
N GLU A 59 -10.52 -10.02 -15.21
CA GLU A 59 -10.38 -8.67 -15.78
C GLU A 59 -11.27 -8.44 -16.99
N THR A 60 -11.58 -9.50 -17.74
CA THR A 60 -12.49 -9.43 -18.89
C THR A 60 -13.95 -9.29 -18.46
N THR A 61 -14.37 -10.10 -17.48
CA THR A 61 -15.77 -10.19 -17.04
C THR A 61 -16.14 -9.13 -16.01
N ASN A 62 -15.18 -8.66 -15.20
CA ASN A 62 -15.37 -7.70 -14.10
C ASN A 62 -14.52 -6.45 -14.30
N LYS A 63 -14.47 -5.94 -15.53
CA LYS A 63 -13.64 -4.80 -15.91
C LYS A 63 -13.81 -3.62 -14.97
N GLY A 64 -12.68 -3.17 -14.40
CA GLY A 64 -12.65 -2.02 -13.49
C GLY A 64 -13.17 -2.32 -12.09
N LEU A 65 -13.44 -3.57 -11.72
CA LEU A 65 -13.76 -3.93 -10.34
C LEU A 65 -12.55 -3.71 -9.42
N PHE A 66 -11.37 -4.12 -9.89
CA PHE A 66 -10.11 -3.93 -9.19
C PHE A 66 -9.29 -2.79 -9.81
N ALA A 67 -8.60 -2.03 -8.95
CA ALA A 67 -7.65 -0.99 -9.33
C ALA A 67 -6.20 -1.52 -9.38
N GLY A 68 -5.98 -2.72 -8.85
CA GLY A 68 -4.65 -3.33 -8.79
C GLY A 68 -4.67 -4.76 -8.30
N TYR A 69 -3.48 -5.34 -8.32
CA TYR A 69 -3.16 -6.64 -7.74
C TYR A 69 -2.29 -6.45 -6.49
N GLY A 70 -2.58 -7.16 -5.43
CA GLY A 70 -1.84 -7.14 -4.18
C GLY A 70 -2.73 -7.39 -2.95
N GLU A 71 -2.15 -7.52 -1.79
CA GLU A 71 -0.70 -7.47 -1.55
C GLU A 71 -0.03 -8.79 -1.96
N ILE A 72 1.07 -8.71 -2.72
CA ILE A 72 1.94 -9.85 -2.97
C ILE A 72 3.03 -9.83 -1.91
N ALA A 73 2.85 -10.58 -0.84
CA ALA A 73 3.72 -10.57 0.34
C ALA A 73 4.72 -11.72 0.31
N PHE A 74 5.96 -11.44 -0.08
CA PHE A 74 7.02 -12.45 -0.22
C PHE A 74 7.58 -12.97 1.11
N TYR A 75 7.31 -12.28 2.21
CA TYR A 75 7.69 -12.73 3.56
C TYR A 75 6.74 -13.79 4.12
N PHE A 76 5.55 -13.97 3.57
CA PHE A 76 4.63 -15.02 4.00
C PHE A 76 5.14 -16.42 3.69
N VAL A 77 4.81 -17.38 4.57
CA VAL A 77 5.23 -18.79 4.44
C VAL A 77 4.91 -19.39 3.07
N ALA A 78 3.76 -19.03 2.49
CA ALA A 78 3.32 -19.55 1.18
C ALA A 78 4.19 -19.04 0.01
N GLN A 79 4.85 -17.89 0.14
CA GLN A 79 5.73 -17.28 -0.86
C GLN A 79 7.21 -17.37 -0.49
N LYS A 80 7.53 -17.99 0.65
CA LYS A 80 8.92 -18.08 1.14
C LYS A 80 9.84 -18.73 0.11
N GLY A 81 10.94 -18.04 -0.21
CA GLY A 81 11.92 -18.50 -1.19
C GLY A 81 11.57 -18.20 -2.64
N GLN A 82 10.41 -17.57 -2.91
CA GLN A 82 10.06 -17.04 -4.22
C GLN A 82 10.59 -15.60 -4.36
N ASN A 83 10.84 -15.17 -5.60
CA ASN A 83 11.32 -13.83 -5.89
C ASN A 83 10.33 -13.04 -6.75
N PRO A 84 10.29 -11.71 -6.61
CA PRO A 84 9.46 -10.85 -7.45
C PRO A 84 9.66 -11.01 -8.96
N ASP A 85 10.81 -11.48 -9.43
CA ASP A 85 11.11 -11.70 -10.84
C ASP A 85 11.03 -13.17 -11.29
N ASP A 86 10.47 -14.07 -10.45
CA ASP A 86 10.13 -15.43 -10.86
C ASP A 86 9.03 -15.43 -11.93
N GLN A 87 9.08 -16.37 -12.87
CA GLN A 87 8.21 -16.39 -14.05
C GLN A 87 6.72 -16.29 -13.68
N LYS A 88 6.26 -16.98 -12.65
CA LYS A 88 4.90 -16.91 -12.15
C LYS A 88 4.43 -15.47 -11.90
N TYR A 89 5.26 -14.64 -11.27
CA TYR A 89 4.91 -13.25 -10.97
C TYR A 89 5.04 -12.36 -12.20
N LEU A 90 6.01 -12.62 -13.07
CA LEU A 90 6.12 -11.91 -14.36
C LEU A 90 4.86 -12.08 -15.20
N ASP A 91 4.28 -13.29 -15.23
CA ASP A 91 3.02 -13.57 -15.93
C ASP A 91 1.84 -12.78 -15.32
N ILE A 92 1.77 -12.71 -13.97
CA ILE A 92 0.79 -11.88 -13.26
C ILE A 92 0.97 -10.39 -13.62
N TYR A 93 2.22 -9.89 -13.68
CA TYR A 93 2.49 -8.49 -14.03
C TYR A 93 2.16 -8.19 -15.49
N GLU A 94 2.29 -9.16 -16.39
CA GLU A 94 1.84 -9.00 -17.77
C GLU A 94 0.33 -8.78 -17.86
N VAL A 95 -0.48 -9.55 -17.11
CA VAL A 95 -1.92 -9.35 -17.00
C VAL A 95 -2.24 -7.98 -16.41
N ALA A 96 -1.55 -7.59 -15.33
CA ALA A 96 -1.71 -6.28 -14.72
C ALA A 96 -1.42 -5.14 -15.71
N GLY A 97 -0.33 -5.25 -16.49
CA GLY A 97 0.06 -4.25 -17.48
C GLY A 97 -0.95 -4.11 -18.63
N LYS A 98 -1.50 -5.21 -19.12
CA LYS A 98 -2.56 -5.22 -20.14
C LYS A 98 -3.84 -4.49 -19.69
N ASN A 99 -4.13 -4.53 -18.39
CA ASN A 99 -5.33 -3.96 -17.79
C ASN A 99 -5.09 -2.64 -17.04
N ASN A 100 -3.88 -2.06 -17.15
CA ASN A 100 -3.48 -0.83 -16.47
C ASN A 100 -3.66 -0.89 -14.93
N LEU A 101 -3.43 -2.05 -14.33
CA LEU A 101 -3.53 -2.28 -12.91
C LEU A 101 -2.21 -1.94 -12.19
N VAL A 102 -2.33 -1.46 -10.96
CA VAL A 102 -1.18 -1.30 -10.06
C VAL A 102 -0.82 -2.66 -9.47
N VAL A 103 0.47 -2.93 -9.28
CA VAL A 103 0.93 -4.11 -8.53
C VAL A 103 1.50 -3.65 -7.20
N MET A 104 0.86 -4.01 -6.10
CA MET A 104 1.38 -3.77 -4.76
C MET A 104 2.08 -5.01 -4.22
N MET A 105 3.30 -4.83 -3.71
CA MET A 105 4.07 -5.92 -3.14
C MET A 105 4.83 -5.52 -1.88
N HIS A 106 5.01 -6.52 -1.01
CA HIS A 106 5.87 -6.47 0.17
C HIS A 106 7.01 -7.47 -0.04
N PRO A 107 8.14 -7.04 -0.56
CA PRO A 107 9.31 -7.90 -0.75
C PRO A 107 9.88 -8.39 0.57
N ASP A 108 10.52 -9.54 0.56
CA ASP A 108 11.34 -10.00 1.69
C ASP A 108 12.72 -9.34 1.66
N ALA A 109 13.47 -9.50 2.73
CA ALA A 109 14.82 -8.98 2.84
C ALA A 109 15.72 -9.45 1.69
N ARG A 110 16.54 -8.56 1.13
CA ARG A 110 17.50 -8.82 0.04
C ARG A 110 16.86 -9.09 -1.33
N GLN A 111 15.60 -8.70 -1.52
CA GLN A 111 14.92 -8.85 -2.83
C GLN A 111 14.97 -7.59 -3.70
N GLU A 112 15.72 -6.56 -3.34
CA GLU A 112 15.83 -5.31 -4.09
C GLU A 112 16.20 -5.51 -5.56
N ASN A 113 17.12 -6.44 -5.86
CA ASN A 113 17.51 -6.75 -7.23
C ASN A 113 16.37 -7.43 -8.01
N SER A 114 15.64 -8.34 -7.40
CA SER A 114 14.49 -9.00 -8.01
C SER A 114 13.33 -8.04 -8.28
N VAL A 115 13.07 -7.12 -7.36
CA VAL A 115 12.09 -6.03 -7.57
C VAL A 115 12.51 -5.15 -8.74
N GLY A 116 13.79 -4.74 -8.79
CA GLY A 116 14.34 -3.96 -9.90
C GLY A 116 14.23 -4.69 -11.24
N ASN A 117 14.50 -6.01 -11.27
CA ASN A 117 14.33 -6.83 -12.46
C ASN A 117 12.87 -6.92 -12.91
N ALA A 118 11.93 -7.11 -11.96
CA ALA A 118 10.50 -7.13 -12.25
C ALA A 118 10.03 -5.78 -12.84
N ALA A 119 10.43 -4.66 -12.24
CA ALA A 119 10.09 -3.32 -12.71
C ALA A 119 10.65 -3.04 -14.12
N ARG A 120 11.90 -3.43 -14.39
CA ARG A 120 12.53 -3.26 -15.70
C ARG A 120 11.90 -4.10 -16.80
N LYS A 121 11.48 -5.34 -16.48
CA LYS A 121 10.82 -6.24 -17.44
C LYS A 121 9.39 -5.81 -17.75
N ASN A 122 8.75 -5.08 -16.84
CA ASN A 122 7.35 -4.65 -16.94
C ASN A 122 7.23 -3.11 -16.85
N PRO A 123 7.76 -2.34 -17.81
CA PRO A 123 7.84 -0.89 -17.72
C PRO A 123 6.46 -0.20 -17.73
N ASN A 124 5.42 -0.87 -18.20
CA ASN A 124 4.05 -0.37 -18.23
C ASN A 124 3.26 -0.65 -16.94
N VAL A 125 3.83 -1.44 -16.02
CA VAL A 125 3.22 -1.72 -14.71
C VAL A 125 3.74 -0.74 -13.67
N LYS A 126 2.85 -0.16 -12.89
CA LYS A 126 3.19 0.66 -11.73
C LYS A 126 3.33 -0.26 -10.52
N PHE A 127 4.52 -0.29 -9.93
CA PHE A 127 4.82 -1.10 -8.75
C PHE A 127 4.75 -0.24 -7.49
N LEU A 128 3.78 -0.52 -6.62
CA LEU A 128 3.68 0.07 -5.30
C LEU A 128 4.34 -0.85 -4.29
N ILE A 129 5.49 -0.42 -3.80
CA ILE A 129 6.27 -1.18 -2.81
C ILE A 129 5.93 -0.67 -1.41
N HIS A 130 5.94 -1.54 -0.43
CA HIS A 130 5.93 -1.17 0.98
C HIS A 130 6.73 -2.16 1.83
N GLY A 131 6.83 -1.90 3.12
CA GLY A 131 7.54 -2.75 4.08
C GLY A 131 8.95 -2.24 4.42
N PRO A 132 9.41 -2.52 5.65
CA PRO A 132 10.68 -2.00 6.17
C PRO A 132 11.91 -2.51 5.43
N GLU A 133 11.81 -3.65 4.74
CA GLU A 133 12.91 -4.27 4.00
C GLU A 133 13.40 -3.40 2.83
N MET A 134 12.53 -2.51 2.34
CA MET A 134 12.84 -1.64 1.20
C MET A 134 13.19 -0.19 1.59
N GLU A 135 13.24 0.16 2.87
CA GLU A 135 13.55 1.52 3.35
C GLU A 135 14.89 2.07 2.83
N ASP A 136 15.93 1.24 2.85
CA ASP A 136 17.27 1.66 2.42
C ASP A 136 17.42 1.67 0.89
N PRO A 137 17.01 0.63 0.14
CA PRO A 137 17.22 0.60 -1.30
C PRO A 137 16.23 1.45 -2.10
N ILE A 138 15.12 1.94 -1.51
CA ILE A 138 14.00 2.51 -2.27
C ILE A 138 14.40 3.73 -3.12
N ILE A 139 15.26 4.60 -2.62
CA ILE A 139 15.72 5.79 -3.37
C ILE A 139 16.50 5.37 -4.61
N ASN A 140 17.43 4.42 -4.46
CA ASN A 140 18.18 3.90 -5.60
C ASN A 140 17.27 3.19 -6.60
N MET A 141 16.26 2.46 -6.13
CA MET A 141 15.26 1.83 -6.99
C MET A 141 14.46 2.86 -7.79
N MET A 142 13.97 3.94 -7.15
CA MET A 142 13.23 5.00 -7.81
C MET A 142 14.07 5.76 -8.84
N ASN A 143 15.37 5.94 -8.60
CA ASN A 143 16.30 6.55 -9.55
C ASN A 143 16.44 5.72 -10.83
N ASN A 144 16.42 4.40 -10.71
CA ASN A 144 16.66 3.47 -11.83
C ASN A 144 15.36 2.95 -12.48
N HIS A 145 14.23 3.02 -11.78
CA HIS A 145 12.96 2.47 -12.24
C HIS A 145 11.83 3.50 -12.12
N PRO A 146 11.44 4.16 -13.24
CA PRO A 146 10.43 5.23 -13.23
C PRO A 146 9.02 4.76 -12.81
N ASN A 147 8.77 3.48 -12.82
CA ASN A 147 7.49 2.84 -12.48
C ASN A 147 7.44 2.28 -11.05
N VAL A 148 8.43 2.59 -10.19
CA VAL A 148 8.44 2.18 -8.77
C VAL A 148 7.95 3.33 -7.89
N TYR A 149 7.02 3.03 -6.99
CA TYR A 149 6.40 3.89 -6.00
C TYR A 149 6.53 3.24 -4.61
N TYR A 150 6.37 4.03 -3.55
CA TYR A 150 6.47 3.51 -2.20
C TYR A 150 5.38 4.06 -1.29
N SER A 151 4.70 3.14 -0.58
CA SER A 151 3.78 3.49 0.50
C SER A 151 4.53 3.48 1.82
N ILE A 152 4.54 4.62 2.50
CA ILE A 152 5.06 4.72 3.86
C ILE A 152 3.85 4.55 4.79
N ASP A 153 3.86 3.49 5.57
CA ASP A 153 2.73 3.05 6.38
C ASP A 153 3.08 2.90 7.88
N ALA A 154 2.75 1.78 8.51
CA ALA A 154 2.98 1.53 9.92
C ALA A 154 4.44 1.76 10.39
N ILE A 155 5.41 1.76 9.48
CA ILE A 155 6.82 2.03 9.80
C ILE A 155 7.09 3.47 10.28
N LEU A 156 6.23 4.43 9.96
CA LEU A 156 6.31 5.78 10.51
C LEU A 156 6.21 5.80 12.04
N ILE A 157 5.47 4.85 12.62
CA ILE A 157 5.23 4.74 14.06
C ILE A 157 6.01 3.59 14.70
N ARG A 158 7.25 3.41 14.29
CA ARG A 158 8.13 2.33 14.76
C ARG A 158 8.94 2.72 15.99
N ILE A 159 8.97 1.82 16.99
CA ILE A 159 9.88 1.91 18.15
C ILE A 159 10.97 0.83 18.01
N PRO A 160 12.24 1.21 17.78
CA PRO A 160 13.33 0.24 17.73
C PRO A 160 13.50 -0.53 19.07
N PRO A 161 13.96 -1.78 19.01
CA PRO A 161 14.58 -2.44 17.86
C PRO A 161 13.60 -3.11 16.89
N SER A 162 12.29 -3.03 17.12
CA SER A 162 11.31 -3.68 16.24
C SER A 162 11.34 -3.10 14.83
N PRO A 163 11.38 -3.92 13.77
CA PRO A 163 11.26 -3.46 12.41
C PRO A 163 9.84 -3.00 12.06
N GLY A 164 8.81 -3.58 12.70
CA GLY A 164 7.41 -3.21 12.47
C GLY A 164 6.97 -1.99 13.26
N GLY A 165 5.89 -1.35 12.82
CA GLY A 165 5.26 -0.24 13.53
C GLY A 165 4.46 -0.71 14.76
N LEU A 166 4.05 0.25 15.60
CA LEU A 166 3.28 -0.02 16.83
C LEU A 166 1.97 -0.78 16.58
N LEU A 167 1.37 -0.66 15.39
CA LEU A 167 0.17 -1.42 15.01
C LEU A 167 0.39 -2.94 15.03
N TYR A 168 1.63 -3.40 14.82
CA TYR A 168 2.00 -4.82 14.78
C TYR A 168 2.70 -5.31 16.05
N THR A 169 3.26 -4.39 16.85
CA THR A 169 4.01 -4.75 18.04
C THR A 169 3.20 -4.62 19.33
N SER A 170 2.06 -3.92 19.28
CA SER A 170 1.12 -3.82 20.40
C SER A 170 0.21 -5.05 20.45
N ASN A 171 0.01 -5.60 21.66
CA ASN A 171 -0.82 -6.79 21.85
C ASN A 171 -2.33 -6.50 21.74
N ASN A 172 -2.73 -5.25 22.00
CA ASN A 172 -4.11 -4.81 22.00
C ASN A 172 -4.20 -3.30 21.81
N LYS A 173 -5.43 -2.80 21.72
CA LYS A 173 -5.76 -1.40 21.51
C LYS A 173 -5.26 -0.49 22.63
N GLU A 174 -5.45 -0.90 23.86
CA GLU A 174 -5.10 -0.13 25.06
C GLU A 174 -3.59 0.10 25.16
N GLU A 175 -2.81 -0.95 24.91
CA GLU A 175 -1.35 -0.87 24.85
C GLU A 175 -0.89 0.04 23.71
N PHE A 176 -1.51 -0.08 22.54
CA PHE A 176 -1.22 0.79 21.41
C PHE A 176 -1.47 2.27 21.76
N ILE A 177 -2.66 2.60 22.25
CA ILE A 177 -3.05 3.98 22.57
C ILE A 177 -2.09 4.58 23.59
N LEU A 178 -1.81 3.84 24.68
CA LEU A 178 -0.91 4.30 25.74
C LEU A 178 0.49 4.57 25.19
N THR A 179 1.10 3.57 24.57
CA THR A 179 2.47 3.64 24.05
C THR A 179 2.60 4.72 22.98
N PHE A 180 1.61 4.81 22.09
CA PHE A 180 1.60 5.79 21.00
C PHE A 180 1.51 7.21 21.54
N THR A 181 0.58 7.46 22.48
CA THR A 181 0.38 8.80 23.06
C THR A 181 1.59 9.27 23.86
N GLU A 182 2.19 8.39 24.66
CA GLU A 182 3.40 8.71 25.43
C GLU A 182 4.62 9.01 24.54
N ASN A 183 4.67 8.45 23.35
CA ASN A 183 5.82 8.58 22.45
C ASN A 183 5.55 9.42 21.19
N PHE A 184 4.40 10.09 21.09
CA PHE A 184 3.96 10.78 19.86
C PHE A 184 5.05 11.68 19.25
N ASP A 185 5.61 12.61 20.04
CA ASP A 185 6.62 13.55 19.55
C ASP A 185 7.95 12.85 19.19
N VAL A 186 8.32 11.82 19.91
CA VAL A 186 9.53 11.02 19.63
C VAL A 186 9.38 10.28 18.32
N LEU A 187 8.22 9.66 18.10
CA LEU A 187 7.88 8.95 16.86
C LEU A 187 7.84 9.95 15.68
N LEU A 188 7.17 11.09 15.86
CA LEU A 188 7.06 12.11 14.82
C LEU A 188 8.44 12.67 14.41
N ASN A 189 9.29 13.02 15.37
CA ASN A 189 10.62 13.54 15.07
C ASN A 189 11.50 12.50 14.36
N ARG A 190 11.37 11.22 14.73
CA ARG A 190 12.04 10.12 14.05
C ARG A 190 11.52 9.95 12.63
N ALA A 191 10.20 9.86 12.43
CA ALA A 191 9.60 9.74 11.10
C ALA A 191 10.08 10.87 10.17
N VAL A 192 10.11 12.11 10.67
CA VAL A 192 10.62 13.26 9.91
C VAL A 192 12.10 13.07 9.55
N LYS A 193 12.93 12.66 10.50
CA LYS A 193 14.36 12.43 10.28
C LYS A 193 14.61 11.34 9.21
N ASP A 194 13.83 10.25 9.26
CA ASP A 194 14.08 9.08 8.42
C ASP A 194 13.50 9.24 7.01
N TRP A 195 12.42 10.03 6.84
CA TRP A 195 11.63 10.03 5.62
C TRP A 195 11.51 11.38 4.90
N LYS A 196 11.60 12.53 5.58
CA LYS A 196 11.37 13.85 4.95
C LYS A 196 12.21 14.05 3.70
N GLU A 197 13.53 13.87 3.80
CA GLU A 197 14.44 14.08 2.68
C GLU A 197 14.16 13.12 1.51
N LYS A 198 13.89 11.85 1.79
CA LYS A 198 13.54 10.85 0.78
C LYS A 198 12.28 11.24 0.00
N ILE A 199 11.23 11.67 0.71
CA ILE A 199 9.97 12.09 0.11
C ILE A 199 10.16 13.34 -0.75
N GLU A 200 10.89 14.33 -0.26
CA GLU A 200 11.13 15.60 -0.96
C GLU A 200 12.05 15.43 -2.17
N GLN A 201 12.93 14.43 -2.17
CA GLN A 201 13.73 14.05 -3.34
C GLN A 201 12.88 13.42 -4.45
N HIS A 202 11.83 12.66 -4.09
CA HIS A 202 10.93 11.99 -5.04
C HIS A 202 9.46 12.30 -4.76
N PRO A 203 9.02 13.58 -4.86
CA PRO A 203 7.74 14.05 -4.36
C PRO A 203 6.52 13.40 -5.03
N ASP A 204 6.70 12.82 -6.21
CA ASP A 204 5.65 12.18 -7.00
C ASP A 204 5.59 10.64 -6.84
N ARG A 205 6.41 10.08 -5.93
CA ARG A 205 6.61 8.62 -5.83
C ARG A 205 6.24 8.03 -4.49
N PHE A 206 6.17 8.84 -3.44
CA PHE A 206 5.78 8.42 -2.11
C PHE A 206 4.32 8.72 -1.84
N MET A 207 3.69 7.87 -1.06
CA MET A 207 2.34 8.10 -0.56
C MET A 207 2.19 7.59 0.87
N TRP A 208 1.24 8.17 1.58
CA TRP A 208 0.93 7.80 2.93
C TRP A 208 -0.02 6.61 2.98
N GLY A 209 0.19 5.73 3.96
CA GLY A 209 -0.67 4.60 4.28
C GLY A 209 -0.69 4.33 5.78
N THR A 210 -1.46 3.34 6.23
CA THR A 210 -1.55 2.93 7.64
C THR A 210 -1.30 1.45 7.87
N ASP A 211 -1.41 0.62 6.84
CA ASP A 211 -1.20 -0.84 6.89
C ASP A 211 -1.96 -1.51 8.05
N ARG A 212 -3.30 -1.32 8.10
CA ARG A 212 -4.15 -1.83 9.17
C ARG A 212 -4.51 -3.28 8.92
N ALA A 213 -4.13 -4.18 9.82
CA ALA A 213 -4.43 -5.61 9.71
C ALA A 213 -5.31 -6.14 10.86
N HIS A 214 -5.11 -5.65 12.08
CA HIS A 214 -5.87 -6.13 13.23
C HIS A 214 -7.23 -5.44 13.35
N LYS A 215 -8.26 -6.17 13.82
CA LYS A 215 -9.62 -5.65 13.94
C LYS A 215 -9.69 -4.35 14.75
N TRP A 216 -8.98 -4.25 15.86
CA TRP A 216 -8.98 -3.08 16.74
C TRP A 216 -8.31 -1.85 16.11
N THR A 217 -7.50 -2.03 15.07
CA THR A 217 -6.87 -0.89 14.36
C THR A 217 -7.86 -0.06 13.56
N TYR A 218 -9.10 -0.55 13.39
CA TYR A 218 -10.20 0.17 12.76
C TYR A 218 -11.13 0.88 13.76
N ASP A 219 -10.88 0.75 15.07
CA ASP A 219 -11.63 1.48 16.09
C ASP A 219 -11.43 2.99 15.93
N GLU A 220 -12.45 3.77 16.25
CA GLU A 220 -12.47 5.22 16.05
C GLU A 220 -11.29 5.90 16.76
N GLU A 221 -11.02 5.54 18.02
CA GLU A 221 -9.92 6.12 18.82
C GLU A 221 -8.54 5.90 18.17
N VAL A 222 -8.27 4.70 17.65
CA VAL A 222 -7.04 4.38 16.93
C VAL A 222 -6.98 5.12 15.60
N SER A 223 -8.10 5.19 14.89
CA SER A 223 -8.20 5.90 13.61
C SER A 223 -7.86 7.39 13.77
N VAL A 224 -8.41 8.04 14.79
CA VAL A 224 -8.13 9.46 15.09
C VAL A 224 -6.64 9.67 15.35
N LEU A 225 -6.02 8.85 16.20
CA LEU A 225 -4.59 8.97 16.53
C LEU A 225 -3.68 8.80 15.30
N LEU A 226 -3.99 7.83 14.45
CA LEU A 226 -3.22 7.61 13.21
C LEU A 226 -3.35 8.77 12.23
N GLU A 227 -4.56 9.32 12.09
CA GLU A 227 -4.81 10.47 11.22
C GLU A 227 -4.15 11.75 11.77
N GLU A 228 -4.20 11.99 13.09
CA GLU A 228 -3.51 13.11 13.72
C GLU A 228 -2.00 13.02 13.50
N PHE A 229 -1.42 11.83 13.67
CA PHE A 229 0.00 11.61 13.41
C PHE A 229 0.36 11.83 11.94
N GLY A 230 -0.42 11.23 11.02
CA GLY A 230 -0.22 11.42 9.59
C GLY A 230 -0.25 12.90 9.20
N ARG A 231 -1.22 13.68 9.71
CA ARG A 231 -1.31 15.14 9.47
C ARG A 231 -0.12 15.89 10.08
N ALA A 232 0.29 15.55 11.31
CA ALA A 232 1.44 16.17 11.96
C ALA A 232 2.73 15.90 11.17
N PHE A 233 2.90 14.69 10.65
CA PHE A 233 4.02 14.34 9.78
C PHE A 233 3.98 15.09 8.45
N ILE A 234 2.84 15.07 7.75
CA ILE A 234 2.65 15.77 6.47
C ILE A 234 2.94 17.26 6.62
N ALA A 235 2.51 17.88 7.73
CA ALA A 235 2.79 19.30 8.00
C ALA A 235 4.30 19.64 8.15
N ARG A 236 5.17 18.65 8.31
CA ARG A 236 6.64 18.83 8.36
C ARG A 236 7.31 18.73 6.99
N LEU A 237 6.58 18.30 5.96
CA LEU A 237 7.06 18.28 4.57
C LEU A 237 6.98 19.69 3.97
N GLU A 238 7.77 19.92 2.91
CA GLU A 238 7.66 21.16 2.12
C GLU A 238 6.22 21.34 1.58
N PRO A 239 5.68 22.57 1.60
CA PRO A 239 4.27 22.81 1.21
C PRO A 239 3.88 22.25 -0.17
N ALA A 240 4.80 22.29 -1.13
CA ALA A 240 4.57 21.75 -2.48
C ALA A 240 4.46 20.21 -2.53
N VAL A 241 4.89 19.52 -1.48
CA VAL A 241 4.92 18.05 -1.40
C VAL A 241 3.76 17.49 -0.58
N GLN A 242 3.21 18.30 0.34
CA GLN A 242 2.20 17.85 1.31
C GLN A 242 0.99 17.16 0.67
N LYS A 243 0.35 17.80 -0.31
CA LYS A 243 -0.81 17.23 -1.00
C LYS A 243 -0.46 16.00 -1.82
N LYS A 244 0.70 16.03 -2.49
CA LYS A 244 1.19 14.91 -3.28
C LYS A 244 1.34 13.67 -2.41
N PHE A 245 2.03 13.77 -1.29
CA PHE A 245 2.22 12.67 -0.35
C PHE A 245 0.91 12.23 0.32
N ALA A 246 0.05 13.19 0.69
CA ALA A 246 -1.19 12.90 1.40
C ALA A 246 -2.22 12.11 0.58
N TYR A 247 -2.39 12.45 -0.72
CA TYR A 247 -3.45 11.84 -1.55
C TYR A 247 -3.22 11.91 -3.06
N GLU A 248 -2.63 12.99 -3.64
CA GLU A 248 -2.56 13.17 -5.09
C GLU A 248 -1.78 12.05 -5.78
N ASN A 249 -0.70 11.56 -5.17
CA ASN A 249 0.09 10.46 -5.72
C ASN A 249 -0.71 9.15 -5.74
N ALA A 250 -1.45 8.86 -4.68
CA ALA A 250 -2.29 7.67 -4.60
C ALA A 250 -3.42 7.75 -5.65
N GLU A 251 -4.14 8.88 -5.74
CA GLU A 251 -5.21 9.07 -6.72
C GLU A 251 -4.70 8.91 -8.15
N ARG A 252 -3.56 9.53 -8.48
CA ARG A 252 -2.92 9.40 -9.79
C ARG A 252 -2.47 7.96 -10.07
N LEU A 253 -1.94 7.26 -9.05
CA LEU A 253 -1.46 5.89 -9.18
C LEU A 253 -2.60 4.94 -9.58
N ILE A 254 -3.74 5.02 -8.89
CA ILE A 254 -4.90 4.14 -9.10
C ILE A 254 -5.90 4.66 -10.15
N GLY A 255 -5.60 5.77 -10.82
CA GLY A 255 -6.43 6.30 -11.89
C GLY A 255 -7.70 7.04 -11.43
N MET A 256 -7.78 7.47 -10.16
CA MET A 256 -8.90 8.28 -9.65
C MET A 256 -8.77 9.79 -9.97
N GLY A 257 -7.64 10.22 -10.51
CA GLY A 257 -7.34 11.63 -10.80
C GLY A 257 -7.68 12.06 -12.22
N GLY A 258 -8.92 11.88 -12.66
CA GLY A 258 -9.25 12.18 -14.04
C GLY A 258 -10.73 12.45 -14.33
N GLU A 259 -11.39 13.27 -13.50
CA GLU A 259 -12.59 14.03 -13.91
C GLU A 259 -12.84 15.12 -12.86
N GLY A 260 -12.34 16.31 -13.12
CA GLY A 260 -12.63 17.46 -12.26
C GLY A 260 -11.59 18.58 -12.31
N GLU A 261 -11.38 19.20 -13.46
CA GLU A 261 -11.09 20.62 -13.56
C GLU A 261 -12.30 21.35 -14.14
#